data_e468e3114ed2a3a96ef5eac0cf88a4ca
#
_entry.id   e468e3114ed2a3a96ef5eac0cf88a4ca
#
_cell.length_a   1.000
_cell.length_b   1.000
_cell.length_c   1.000
_cell.angle_alpha   90.00
_cell.angle_beta   90.00
_cell.angle_gamma   90.00
#
_symmetry.space_group_name_H-M   'P 1'
#
loop_
_entity.id
_entity.type
_entity.pdbx_description
1 polymer ?
#
loop_
_entity_poly.entity_id
_entity_poly.type
_entity_poly.pdbx_seq_one_letter_code
_entity_poly.pdbx_strand_id
1 'polypeptide(L)'
;MPIDGAPQPFETTWQECIELLDNLPSMPKEERIEAIERLIRNPSPGIRSRALRMGAATIPDERIKDYLRSDADDVLRNAGLEMLKMRGNRGFNLTLQLLKDDDADVVLQAVIVLTHLRDPRGLEPLRSTLHHPDPNVVQEAIVAIGQIGDARAIPDLLGFLEADSWVQMASVQALGNLRSPVAVPHLKRLLTDFMAGPIAAEALARIGGTNAFKALAQHWLRFQNEVDTETILGLLAHVLEGLPRHPSTIDNLRESLSQRLGDENESNREAAARSLLALGPGEEDQKALRIVANSHSETTVLPACLHNRKDLIGYLIGQSDVQRTWGFLLAARYPKATPSSEVVKALARPTLDEQYEPMLRALEKLRSPEIGAALLGFYLRLPEEQRATVHPLLRVHRQTLRGELARSTEVDDSTRVVLGALLGDGPEEVANHLAGLDAEERVRSLNELLEHEELLRDLPWESWLESEPVVFGPVAAEYASRAGVRELAASFRGMIENKAEPYLIRTVGELGDRDSVPLLVGLLGEGESPIEPLILESLGRIGGPEARAALRETTNSDLPQRQRMAFRALSRCATGDDDEIFRNATTHSDWYVRLSCAEVLGRFSRPENLAALARLAADPVPIVAQRALSYLEA
;
A
#
# COMPACT_ATOMS: atom_id res chain seq x y z
N MET A 1 -32.42 -48.79 17.29
CA MET A 1 -32.55 -48.62 15.84
C MET A 1 -31.48 -47.62 15.41
N PRO A 2 -30.57 -47.97 14.52
CA PRO A 2 -29.60 -47.00 14.01
C PRO A 2 -30.31 -46.01 13.09
N ILE A 3 -29.91 -44.73 13.17
CA ILE A 3 -30.38 -43.67 12.33
C ILE A 3 -29.75 -43.90 10.94
N ASP A 4 -30.55 -44.41 10.00
CA ASP A 4 -30.19 -44.50 8.58
C ASP A 4 -30.11 -43.10 8.02
N GLY A 5 -28.91 -42.72 7.58
CA GLY A 5 -28.65 -41.42 6.94
C GLY A 5 -27.24 -40.87 7.12
N ALA A 6 -26.30 -41.63 7.63
CA ALA A 6 -24.91 -41.21 7.62
C ALA A 6 -24.37 -41.19 6.16
N PRO A 7 -23.78 -40.10 5.67
CA PRO A 7 -23.17 -40.07 4.33
C PRO A 7 -22.10 -41.15 4.25
N GLN A 8 -22.17 -41.99 3.21
CA GLN A 8 -21.14 -43.01 2.94
C GLN A 8 -19.77 -42.36 2.88
N PRO A 9 -18.71 -42.96 3.44
CA PRO A 9 -17.37 -42.39 3.38
C PRO A 9 -16.92 -42.23 1.93
N PHE A 10 -16.33 -41.07 1.65
CA PHE A 10 -15.75 -40.77 0.33
C PHE A 10 -14.61 -41.77 0.08
N GLU A 11 -14.85 -42.79 -0.75
CA GLU A 11 -13.90 -43.88 -1.00
C GLU A 11 -12.68 -43.46 -1.83
N THR A 12 -12.69 -42.22 -2.43
CA THR A 12 -11.62 -41.68 -3.26
C THR A 12 -10.60 -40.88 -2.43
N THR A 13 -9.33 -41.19 -2.66
CA THR A 13 -8.21 -40.45 -2.08
C THR A 13 -8.18 -38.99 -2.58
N TRP A 14 -7.54 -38.13 -1.83
CA TRP A 14 -7.35 -36.72 -2.26
C TRP A 14 -6.66 -36.64 -3.64
N GLN A 15 -5.70 -37.52 -3.91
CA GLN A 15 -4.94 -37.56 -5.15
C GLN A 15 -5.82 -37.96 -6.35
N GLU A 16 -6.67 -38.97 -6.19
CA GLU A 16 -7.66 -39.37 -7.22
C GLU A 16 -8.68 -38.26 -7.50
N CYS A 17 -9.06 -37.48 -6.49
CA CYS A 17 -9.94 -36.33 -6.69
C CYS A 17 -9.27 -35.20 -7.50
N ILE A 18 -7.98 -34.97 -7.33
CA ILE A 18 -7.22 -33.99 -8.11
C ILE A 18 -7.08 -34.48 -9.57
N GLU A 19 -6.71 -35.74 -9.78
CA GLU A 19 -6.63 -36.35 -11.11
C GLU A 19 -7.97 -36.30 -11.84
N LEU A 20 -9.08 -36.55 -11.11
CA LEU A 20 -10.43 -36.42 -11.67
C LEU A 20 -10.73 -34.96 -12.08
N LEU A 21 -10.37 -33.98 -11.23
CA LEU A 21 -10.52 -32.55 -11.53
C LEU A 21 -9.72 -32.13 -12.78
N ASP A 22 -8.50 -32.64 -12.91
CA ASP A 22 -7.62 -32.32 -14.05
C ASP A 22 -8.11 -32.95 -15.36
N ASN A 23 -8.78 -34.11 -15.29
CA ASN A 23 -9.36 -34.80 -16.43
C ASN A 23 -10.75 -34.29 -16.85
N LEU A 24 -11.46 -33.53 -16.02
CA LEU A 24 -12.81 -33.03 -16.32
C LEU A 24 -12.95 -32.36 -17.71
N PRO A 25 -11.99 -31.53 -18.20
CA PRO A 25 -12.12 -30.89 -19.50
C PRO A 25 -12.19 -31.87 -20.68
N SER A 26 -11.56 -33.06 -20.56
CA SER A 26 -11.49 -34.10 -21.60
C SER A 26 -12.66 -35.08 -21.58
N MET A 27 -13.49 -35.08 -20.53
CA MET A 27 -14.62 -36.00 -20.36
C MET A 27 -15.81 -35.64 -21.25
N PRO A 28 -16.60 -36.60 -21.69
CA PRO A 28 -17.92 -36.38 -22.24
C PRO A 28 -18.81 -35.55 -21.31
N LYS A 29 -19.78 -34.82 -21.88
CA LYS A 29 -20.56 -33.84 -21.15
C LYS A 29 -21.30 -34.44 -19.95
N GLU A 30 -21.97 -35.54 -20.11
CA GLU A 30 -22.76 -36.21 -19.07
C GLU A 30 -21.86 -36.74 -17.94
N GLU A 31 -20.80 -37.45 -18.30
CA GLU A 31 -19.82 -37.99 -17.34
C GLU A 31 -19.14 -36.85 -16.53
N ARG A 32 -18.88 -35.71 -17.19
CA ARG A 32 -18.32 -34.51 -16.55
C ARG A 32 -19.26 -33.94 -15.51
N ILE A 33 -20.57 -33.88 -15.81
CA ILE A 33 -21.59 -33.38 -14.88
C ILE A 33 -21.65 -34.28 -13.64
N GLU A 34 -21.73 -35.62 -13.83
CA GLU A 34 -21.76 -36.57 -12.73
C GLU A 34 -20.49 -36.50 -11.87
N ALA A 35 -19.33 -36.36 -12.50
CA ALA A 35 -18.05 -36.19 -11.80
C ALA A 35 -18.03 -34.88 -10.96
N ILE A 36 -18.54 -33.79 -11.49
CA ILE A 36 -18.67 -32.51 -10.76
C ILE A 36 -19.65 -32.67 -9.60
N GLU A 37 -20.83 -33.27 -9.79
CA GLU A 37 -21.83 -33.52 -8.75
C GLU A 37 -21.26 -34.37 -7.59
N ARG A 38 -20.39 -35.33 -7.92
CA ARG A 38 -19.66 -36.11 -6.92
C ARG A 38 -18.63 -35.29 -6.17
N LEU A 39 -17.83 -34.46 -6.88
CA LEU A 39 -16.75 -33.66 -6.30
C LEU A 39 -17.26 -32.50 -5.42
N ILE A 40 -18.42 -31.90 -5.69
CA ILE A 40 -19.03 -30.88 -4.84
C ILE A 40 -19.49 -31.42 -3.48
N ARG A 41 -19.66 -32.75 -3.33
CA ARG A 41 -19.96 -33.43 -2.06
C ARG A 41 -18.71 -33.83 -1.28
N ASN A 42 -17.50 -33.55 -1.82
CA ASN A 42 -16.25 -33.91 -1.17
C ASN A 42 -16.07 -33.17 0.17
N PRO A 43 -15.59 -33.83 1.23
CA PRO A 43 -15.34 -33.17 2.52
C PRO A 43 -14.28 -32.05 2.45
N SER A 44 -13.33 -32.11 1.50
CA SER A 44 -12.29 -31.10 1.32
C SER A 44 -12.84 -29.81 0.71
N PRO A 45 -12.75 -28.64 1.40
CA PRO A 45 -13.20 -27.35 0.85
C PRO A 45 -12.48 -26.95 -0.45
N GLY A 46 -11.20 -27.32 -0.59
CA GLY A 46 -10.40 -27.00 -1.79
C GLY A 46 -10.91 -27.75 -3.03
N ILE A 47 -11.26 -29.03 -2.89
CA ILE A 47 -11.83 -29.85 -3.98
C ILE A 47 -13.21 -29.32 -4.35
N ARG A 48 -14.09 -29.06 -3.37
CA ARG A 48 -15.42 -28.48 -3.63
C ARG A 48 -15.34 -27.15 -4.38
N SER A 49 -14.47 -26.24 -3.92
CA SER A 49 -14.31 -24.92 -4.55
C SER A 49 -13.82 -25.02 -6.00
N ARG A 50 -12.93 -25.97 -6.28
CA ARG A 50 -12.44 -26.22 -7.66
C ARG A 50 -13.53 -26.83 -8.55
N ALA A 51 -14.28 -27.80 -8.01
CA ALA A 51 -15.41 -28.41 -8.71
C ALA A 51 -16.51 -27.39 -9.04
N LEU A 52 -16.84 -26.49 -8.09
CA LEU A 52 -17.82 -25.41 -8.29
C LEU A 52 -17.40 -24.46 -9.41
N ARG A 53 -16.11 -24.05 -9.44
CA ARG A 53 -15.58 -23.21 -10.52
C ARG A 53 -15.70 -23.86 -11.89
N MET A 54 -15.35 -25.15 -11.98
CA MET A 54 -15.48 -25.90 -13.22
C MET A 54 -16.94 -26.10 -13.61
N GLY A 55 -17.80 -26.39 -12.65
CA GLY A 55 -19.24 -26.48 -12.83
C GLY A 55 -19.86 -25.17 -13.34
N ALA A 56 -19.47 -24.04 -12.77
CA ALA A 56 -19.90 -22.74 -13.23
C ALA A 56 -19.56 -22.48 -14.72
N ALA A 57 -18.44 -23.01 -15.19
CA ALA A 57 -18.02 -22.86 -16.58
C ALA A 57 -18.69 -23.84 -17.56
N THR A 58 -19.08 -25.03 -17.10
CA THR A 58 -19.41 -26.16 -17.97
C THR A 58 -20.82 -26.74 -17.84
N ILE A 59 -21.45 -26.64 -16.66
CA ILE A 59 -22.81 -27.17 -16.45
C ILE A 59 -23.83 -26.32 -17.21
N PRO A 60 -24.78 -26.94 -17.96
CA PRO A 60 -25.81 -26.18 -18.67
C PRO A 60 -26.78 -25.45 -17.75
N ASP A 61 -27.40 -24.38 -18.27
CA ASP A 61 -28.37 -23.56 -17.56
C ASP A 61 -29.55 -24.37 -17.02
N GLU A 62 -30.09 -25.29 -17.81
CA GLU A 62 -31.22 -26.12 -17.40
C GLU A 62 -30.85 -27.01 -16.18
N ARG A 63 -29.62 -27.54 -16.15
CA ARG A 63 -29.16 -28.36 -15.03
C ARG A 63 -28.97 -27.51 -13.75
N ILE A 64 -28.54 -26.26 -13.89
CA ILE A 64 -28.45 -25.32 -12.75
C ILE A 64 -29.87 -25.01 -12.22
N LYS A 65 -30.87 -24.85 -13.09
CA LYS A 65 -32.28 -24.71 -12.64
C LYS A 65 -32.75 -25.93 -11.85
N ASP A 66 -32.42 -27.14 -12.33
CA ASP A 66 -32.76 -28.38 -11.61
C ASP A 66 -32.13 -28.43 -10.23
N TYR A 67 -30.86 -27.98 -10.10
CA TYR A 67 -30.22 -27.90 -8.78
C TYR A 67 -30.92 -26.93 -7.84
N LEU A 68 -31.30 -25.76 -8.32
CA LEU A 68 -31.98 -24.75 -7.50
C LEU A 68 -33.37 -25.17 -7.03
N ARG A 69 -34.06 -26.05 -7.79
CA ARG A 69 -35.37 -26.63 -7.48
C ARG A 69 -35.30 -27.93 -6.65
N SER A 70 -34.13 -28.39 -6.32
CA SER A 70 -33.96 -29.65 -5.61
C SER A 70 -34.25 -29.52 -4.12
N ASP A 71 -35.50 -29.79 -3.72
CA ASP A 71 -35.92 -29.80 -2.30
C ASP A 71 -35.28 -30.88 -1.46
N ALA A 72 -34.82 -31.96 -2.11
CA ALA A 72 -34.24 -33.11 -1.43
C ALA A 72 -32.72 -33.03 -1.25
N ASP A 73 -32.03 -32.07 -1.86
CA ASP A 73 -30.56 -32.01 -1.89
C ASP A 73 -30.01 -30.59 -1.71
N ASP A 74 -29.84 -30.20 -0.47
CA ASP A 74 -29.28 -28.89 -0.09
C ASP A 74 -27.88 -28.64 -0.65
N VAL A 75 -27.08 -29.70 -0.86
CA VAL A 75 -25.72 -29.58 -1.41
C VAL A 75 -25.78 -29.15 -2.87
N LEU A 76 -26.68 -29.75 -3.66
CA LEU A 76 -26.87 -29.37 -5.07
C LEU A 76 -27.50 -27.98 -5.17
N ARG A 77 -28.50 -27.66 -4.33
CA ARG A 77 -29.12 -26.33 -4.30
C ARG A 77 -28.08 -25.25 -4.03
N ASN A 78 -27.27 -25.40 -2.99
CA ASN A 78 -26.19 -24.47 -2.66
C ASN A 78 -25.14 -24.41 -3.77
N ALA A 79 -24.81 -25.55 -4.39
CA ALA A 79 -23.87 -25.59 -5.51
C ALA A 79 -24.40 -24.82 -6.72
N GLY A 80 -25.69 -24.96 -7.06
CA GLY A 80 -26.34 -24.20 -8.13
C GLY A 80 -26.25 -22.68 -7.90
N LEU A 81 -26.56 -22.25 -6.68
CA LEU A 81 -26.46 -20.85 -6.26
C LEU A 81 -25.03 -20.31 -6.40
N GLU A 82 -24.03 -21.04 -5.88
CA GLU A 82 -22.61 -20.61 -5.97
C GLU A 82 -22.10 -20.61 -7.41
N MET A 83 -22.47 -21.61 -8.20
CA MET A 83 -22.12 -21.64 -9.62
C MET A 83 -22.72 -20.44 -10.38
N LEU A 84 -23.97 -20.07 -10.06
CA LEU A 84 -24.63 -18.93 -10.70
C LEU A 84 -23.98 -17.60 -10.33
N LYS A 85 -23.59 -17.41 -9.06
CA LYS A 85 -22.78 -16.27 -8.61
C LYS A 85 -21.44 -16.22 -9.34
N MET A 86 -20.73 -17.35 -9.44
CA MET A 86 -19.42 -17.44 -10.13
C MET A 86 -19.51 -17.17 -11.64
N ARG A 87 -20.65 -17.40 -12.29
CA ARG A 87 -20.88 -17.06 -13.70
C ARG A 87 -20.91 -15.55 -13.96
N GLY A 88 -21.22 -14.76 -12.97
CA GLY A 88 -21.28 -13.32 -13.10
C GLY A 88 -22.19 -12.89 -14.27
N ASN A 89 -21.66 -12.08 -15.17
CA ASN A 89 -22.42 -11.60 -16.35
C ASN A 89 -22.95 -12.71 -17.26
N ARG A 90 -22.30 -13.87 -17.33
CA ARG A 90 -22.78 -14.99 -18.15
C ARG A 90 -24.05 -15.63 -17.59
N GLY A 91 -24.21 -15.62 -16.25
CA GLY A 91 -25.39 -16.12 -15.55
C GLY A 91 -26.53 -15.12 -15.46
N PHE A 92 -26.33 -13.85 -15.82
CA PHE A 92 -27.28 -12.78 -15.58
C PHE A 92 -28.64 -13.03 -16.24
N ASN A 93 -28.67 -13.45 -17.52
CA ASN A 93 -29.94 -13.72 -18.22
C ASN A 93 -30.70 -14.90 -17.59
N LEU A 94 -29.99 -15.94 -17.17
CA LEU A 94 -30.58 -17.06 -16.43
C LEU A 94 -31.18 -16.58 -15.10
N THR A 95 -30.46 -15.74 -14.36
CA THR A 95 -30.95 -15.15 -13.10
C THR A 95 -32.25 -14.36 -13.31
N LEU A 96 -32.34 -13.58 -14.40
CA LEU A 96 -33.57 -12.85 -14.73
C LEU A 96 -34.75 -13.77 -15.09
N GLN A 97 -34.49 -14.94 -15.67
CA GLN A 97 -35.53 -15.93 -15.92
C GLN A 97 -36.03 -16.57 -14.62
N LEU A 98 -35.12 -16.85 -13.68
CA LEU A 98 -35.42 -17.43 -12.36
C LEU A 98 -36.23 -16.50 -11.46
N LEU A 99 -36.16 -15.17 -11.65
CA LEU A 99 -37.03 -14.22 -10.95
C LEU A 99 -38.55 -14.38 -11.29
N LYS A 100 -38.87 -15.11 -12.34
CA LYS A 100 -40.22 -15.39 -12.79
C LYS A 100 -40.67 -16.84 -12.53
N ASP A 101 -39.93 -17.53 -11.70
CA ASP A 101 -40.25 -18.91 -11.34
C ASP A 101 -41.49 -18.97 -10.44
N ASP A 102 -42.25 -20.05 -10.52
CA ASP A 102 -43.43 -20.27 -9.65
C ASP A 102 -43.01 -20.65 -8.22
N ASP A 103 -41.78 -21.12 -8.03
CA ASP A 103 -41.21 -21.47 -6.73
C ASP A 103 -40.58 -20.26 -6.07
N ALA A 104 -41.09 -19.84 -4.93
CA ALA A 104 -40.62 -18.70 -4.15
C ALA A 104 -39.14 -18.85 -3.71
N ASP A 105 -38.68 -20.08 -3.40
CA ASP A 105 -37.30 -20.35 -2.99
C ASP A 105 -36.34 -20.15 -4.16
N VAL A 106 -36.74 -20.52 -5.37
CA VAL A 106 -35.95 -20.27 -6.59
C VAL A 106 -35.87 -18.77 -6.90
N VAL A 107 -36.98 -18.06 -6.73
CA VAL A 107 -37.00 -16.59 -6.88
C VAL A 107 -36.09 -15.93 -5.85
N LEU A 108 -36.16 -16.36 -4.59
CA LEU A 108 -35.29 -15.86 -3.51
C LEU A 108 -33.80 -16.06 -3.84
N GLN A 109 -33.43 -17.24 -4.33
CA GLN A 109 -32.05 -17.52 -4.75
C GLN A 109 -31.61 -16.64 -5.91
N ALA A 110 -32.48 -16.39 -6.88
CA ALA A 110 -32.19 -15.47 -8.00
C ALA A 110 -31.96 -14.03 -7.49
N VAL A 111 -32.76 -13.57 -6.53
CA VAL A 111 -32.56 -12.25 -5.88
C VAL A 111 -31.20 -12.21 -5.16
N ILE A 112 -30.82 -13.25 -4.39
CA ILE A 112 -29.52 -13.37 -3.72
C ILE A 112 -28.35 -13.30 -4.74
N VAL A 113 -28.51 -13.88 -5.93
CA VAL A 113 -27.50 -13.75 -6.99
C VAL A 113 -27.40 -12.29 -7.47
N LEU A 114 -28.52 -11.60 -7.70
CA LEU A 114 -28.50 -10.19 -8.10
C LEU A 114 -27.92 -9.28 -7.01
N THR A 115 -28.17 -9.58 -5.74
CA THR A 115 -27.54 -8.92 -4.58
C THR A 115 -26.02 -9.04 -4.63
N HIS A 116 -25.52 -10.23 -4.99
CA HIS A 116 -24.08 -10.48 -5.14
C HIS A 116 -23.48 -9.76 -6.36
N LEU A 117 -24.17 -9.79 -7.49
CA LEU A 117 -23.69 -9.20 -8.74
C LEU A 117 -23.66 -7.68 -8.72
N ARG A 118 -24.58 -7.04 -7.99
CA ARG A 118 -24.77 -5.58 -7.93
C ARG A 118 -24.86 -4.89 -9.29
N ASP A 119 -25.42 -5.60 -10.28
CA ASP A 119 -25.52 -5.10 -11.64
C ASP A 119 -26.72 -4.15 -11.76
N PRO A 120 -26.55 -2.89 -12.21
CA PRO A 120 -27.65 -1.93 -12.36
C PRO A 120 -28.79 -2.39 -13.30
N ARG A 121 -28.51 -3.32 -14.22
CA ARG A 121 -29.55 -3.93 -15.10
C ARG A 121 -30.57 -4.75 -14.33
N GLY A 122 -30.21 -5.21 -13.11
CA GLY A 122 -31.12 -5.94 -12.20
C GLY A 122 -32.20 -5.07 -11.56
N LEU A 123 -32.08 -3.73 -11.59
CA LEU A 123 -32.99 -2.83 -10.87
C LEU A 123 -34.46 -3.01 -11.28
N GLU A 124 -34.81 -2.89 -12.57
CA GLU A 124 -36.18 -2.99 -13.02
C GLU A 124 -36.81 -4.38 -12.76
N PRO A 125 -36.09 -5.51 -13.00
CA PRO A 125 -36.58 -6.81 -12.57
C PRO A 125 -36.85 -6.89 -11.05
N LEU A 126 -35.92 -6.39 -10.22
CA LEU A 126 -36.10 -6.39 -8.76
C LEU A 126 -37.27 -5.49 -8.29
N ARG A 127 -37.48 -4.36 -8.95
CA ARG A 127 -38.66 -3.53 -8.67
C ARG A 127 -39.97 -4.29 -8.94
N SER A 128 -40.02 -5.10 -10.00
CA SER A 128 -41.16 -5.98 -10.26
C SER A 128 -41.29 -7.06 -9.16
N THR A 129 -40.21 -7.57 -8.62
CA THR A 129 -40.20 -8.57 -7.54
C THR A 129 -40.68 -8.00 -6.20
N LEU A 130 -40.69 -6.68 -5.99
CA LEU A 130 -41.26 -6.04 -4.80
C LEU A 130 -42.79 -6.32 -4.63
N HIS A 131 -43.46 -6.82 -5.65
CA HIS A 131 -44.89 -7.19 -5.61
C HIS A 131 -45.10 -8.70 -5.46
N HIS A 132 -44.04 -9.45 -5.11
CA HIS A 132 -44.12 -10.89 -4.89
C HIS A 132 -44.99 -11.22 -3.66
N PRO A 133 -45.80 -12.30 -3.68
CA PRO A 133 -46.68 -12.64 -2.56
C PRO A 133 -45.90 -13.10 -1.31
N ASP A 134 -44.70 -13.63 -1.46
CA ASP A 134 -43.84 -14.06 -0.34
C ASP A 134 -43.07 -12.86 0.23
N PRO A 135 -43.24 -12.52 1.53
CA PRO A 135 -42.56 -11.40 2.17
C PRO A 135 -41.02 -11.58 2.26
N ASN A 136 -40.48 -12.82 2.29
CA ASN A 136 -39.04 -13.06 2.30
C ASN A 136 -38.42 -12.65 0.96
N VAL A 137 -39.09 -12.93 -0.15
CA VAL A 137 -38.66 -12.50 -1.49
C VAL A 137 -38.68 -10.98 -1.60
N VAL A 138 -39.72 -10.34 -1.07
CA VAL A 138 -39.83 -8.86 -1.05
C VAL A 138 -38.72 -8.25 -0.23
N GLN A 139 -38.46 -8.79 0.97
CA GLN A 139 -37.39 -8.33 1.85
C GLN A 139 -36.01 -8.41 1.16
N GLU A 140 -35.68 -9.57 0.58
CA GLU A 140 -34.41 -9.75 -0.11
C GLU A 140 -34.29 -8.87 -1.37
N ALA A 141 -35.39 -8.66 -2.10
CA ALA A 141 -35.43 -7.74 -3.24
C ALA A 141 -35.12 -6.29 -2.81
N ILE A 142 -35.63 -5.86 -1.66
CA ILE A 142 -35.31 -4.55 -1.08
C ILE A 142 -33.82 -4.47 -0.74
N VAL A 143 -33.26 -5.50 -0.12
CA VAL A 143 -31.81 -5.59 0.19
C VAL A 143 -30.98 -5.51 -1.09
N ALA A 144 -31.35 -6.26 -2.13
CA ALA A 144 -30.70 -6.26 -3.44
C ALA A 144 -30.70 -4.87 -4.08
N ILE A 145 -31.83 -4.19 -4.08
CA ILE A 145 -31.99 -2.82 -4.57
C ILE A 145 -31.07 -1.86 -3.81
N GLY A 146 -31.03 -1.96 -2.48
CA GLY A 146 -30.14 -1.17 -1.64
C GLY A 146 -28.65 -1.41 -1.93
N GLN A 147 -28.28 -2.61 -2.34
CA GLN A 147 -26.91 -2.98 -2.72
C GLN A 147 -26.53 -2.50 -4.14
N ILE A 148 -27.47 -2.51 -5.08
CA ILE A 148 -27.28 -1.93 -6.42
C ILE A 148 -26.98 -0.43 -6.33
N GLY A 149 -27.62 0.27 -5.42
CA GLY A 149 -27.32 1.67 -5.14
C GLY A 149 -27.96 2.67 -6.11
N ASP A 150 -28.99 2.29 -6.87
CA ASP A 150 -29.66 3.18 -7.84
C ASP A 150 -30.77 3.98 -7.19
N ALA A 151 -30.64 5.31 -7.22
CA ALA A 151 -31.58 6.25 -6.59
C ALA A 151 -33.00 6.21 -7.17
N ARG A 152 -33.23 5.64 -8.36
CA ARG A 152 -34.56 5.51 -8.97
C ARG A 152 -35.52 4.64 -8.14
N ALA A 153 -34.96 3.76 -7.28
CA ALA A 153 -35.76 2.92 -6.39
C ALA A 153 -36.26 3.62 -5.12
N ILE A 154 -35.80 4.83 -4.82
CA ILE A 154 -36.14 5.52 -3.56
C ILE A 154 -37.67 5.65 -3.35
N PRO A 155 -38.48 6.05 -4.36
CA PRO A 155 -39.93 6.14 -4.17
C PRO A 155 -40.57 4.80 -3.79
N ASP A 156 -40.12 3.69 -4.39
CA ASP A 156 -40.64 2.35 -4.08
C ASP A 156 -40.33 1.98 -2.62
N LEU A 157 -39.05 2.17 -2.21
CA LEU A 157 -38.60 1.87 -0.86
C LEU A 157 -39.30 2.71 0.21
N LEU A 158 -39.59 3.99 -0.06
CA LEU A 158 -40.36 4.82 0.87
C LEU A 158 -41.75 4.26 1.13
N GLY A 159 -42.36 3.58 0.14
CA GLY A 159 -43.64 2.91 0.28
C GLY A 159 -43.67 1.75 1.27
N PHE A 160 -42.52 1.11 1.50
CA PHE A 160 -42.36 -0.02 2.43
C PHE A 160 -42.05 0.40 3.88
N LEU A 161 -41.92 1.68 4.18
CA LEU A 161 -41.69 2.14 5.55
C LEU A 161 -42.90 1.95 6.50
N GLU A 162 -44.05 1.62 5.97
CA GLU A 162 -45.27 1.30 6.73
C GLU A 162 -45.66 -0.19 6.61
N ALA A 163 -44.79 -1.02 6.04
CA ALA A 163 -44.95 -2.47 5.94
C ALA A 163 -44.73 -3.18 7.29
N ASP A 164 -44.82 -4.52 7.27
CA ASP A 164 -44.42 -5.31 8.45
C ASP A 164 -42.96 -5.07 8.87
N SER A 165 -42.63 -5.38 10.12
CA SER A 165 -41.38 -4.99 10.76
C SER A 165 -40.14 -5.41 9.99
N TRP A 166 -40.12 -6.61 9.36
CA TRP A 166 -38.95 -7.10 8.66
C TRP A 166 -38.73 -6.39 7.34
N VAL A 167 -39.76 -6.21 6.57
CA VAL A 167 -39.73 -5.46 5.30
C VAL A 167 -39.46 -3.98 5.54
N GLN A 168 -40.01 -3.40 6.59
CA GLN A 168 -39.73 -2.03 7.02
C GLN A 168 -38.24 -1.85 7.34
N MET A 169 -37.64 -2.73 8.17
CA MET A 169 -36.23 -2.67 8.54
C MET A 169 -35.32 -2.80 7.31
N ALA A 170 -35.61 -3.73 6.39
CA ALA A 170 -34.88 -3.86 5.14
C ALA A 170 -34.95 -2.57 4.31
N SER A 171 -36.12 -1.94 4.24
CA SER A 171 -36.31 -0.68 3.50
C SER A 171 -35.56 0.49 4.12
N VAL A 172 -35.59 0.61 5.45
CA VAL A 172 -34.78 1.61 6.19
C VAL A 172 -33.29 1.44 5.88
N GLN A 173 -32.79 0.20 5.92
CA GLN A 173 -31.39 -0.10 5.64
C GLN A 173 -31.03 0.21 4.18
N ALA A 174 -31.89 -0.16 3.22
CA ALA A 174 -31.68 0.12 1.80
C ALA A 174 -31.65 1.63 1.52
N LEU A 175 -32.55 2.42 2.12
CA LEU A 175 -32.55 3.89 2.02
C LEU A 175 -31.27 4.51 2.59
N GLY A 176 -30.75 3.95 3.68
CA GLY A 176 -29.45 4.33 4.25
C GLY A 176 -28.30 4.06 3.28
N ASN A 177 -28.27 2.91 2.63
CA ASN A 177 -27.27 2.54 1.63
C ASN A 177 -27.31 3.44 0.39
N LEU A 178 -28.49 3.84 -0.05
CA LEU A 178 -28.69 4.79 -1.14
C LEU A 178 -28.26 6.23 -0.80
N ARG A 179 -28.00 6.52 0.46
CA ARG A 179 -27.55 7.84 0.97
C ARG A 179 -28.41 9.01 0.49
N SER A 180 -29.71 8.80 0.33
CA SER A 180 -30.59 9.81 -0.21
C SER A 180 -31.12 10.78 0.86
N PRO A 181 -30.87 12.10 0.74
CA PRO A 181 -31.43 13.09 1.67
C PRO A 181 -32.95 13.12 1.71
N VAL A 182 -33.64 12.65 0.64
CA VAL A 182 -35.10 12.58 0.57
C VAL A 182 -35.67 11.65 1.65
N ALA A 183 -34.94 10.61 2.04
CA ALA A 183 -35.36 9.66 3.07
C ALA A 183 -35.33 10.25 4.50
N VAL A 184 -34.54 11.30 4.76
CA VAL A 184 -34.31 11.84 6.11
C VAL A 184 -35.60 12.20 6.87
N PRO A 185 -36.61 12.89 6.30
CA PRO A 185 -37.85 13.20 7.03
C PRO A 185 -38.64 11.96 7.44
N HIS A 186 -38.58 10.92 6.61
CA HIS A 186 -39.29 9.64 6.86
C HIS A 186 -38.55 8.83 7.95
N LEU A 187 -37.23 8.69 7.84
CA LEU A 187 -36.43 7.98 8.83
C LEU A 187 -36.44 8.65 10.20
N LYS A 188 -36.48 9.99 10.24
CA LYS A 188 -36.65 10.74 11.49
C LYS A 188 -37.88 10.33 12.30
N ARG A 189 -38.99 10.01 11.64
CA ARG A 189 -40.25 9.58 12.32
C ARG A 189 -40.10 8.21 12.96
N LEU A 190 -39.23 7.35 12.41
CA LEU A 190 -38.97 5.99 12.89
C LEU A 190 -37.99 5.95 14.07
N LEU A 191 -37.26 7.03 14.39
CA LEU A 191 -36.26 7.04 15.47
C LEU A 191 -36.82 6.64 16.85
N THR A 192 -38.12 6.79 17.08
CA THR A 192 -38.78 6.40 18.35
C THR A 192 -39.43 5.00 18.28
N ASP A 193 -39.33 4.32 17.16
CA ASP A 193 -39.80 2.96 17.03
C ASP A 193 -38.81 1.99 17.70
N PHE A 194 -39.32 1.01 18.44
CA PHE A 194 -38.50 0.08 19.20
C PHE A 194 -37.61 -0.82 18.29
N MET A 195 -38.15 -1.27 17.16
CA MET A 195 -37.43 -2.17 16.24
C MET A 195 -36.70 -1.40 15.15
N ALA A 196 -37.35 -0.46 14.50
CA ALA A 196 -36.78 0.28 13.39
C ALA A 196 -35.91 1.47 13.81
N GLY A 197 -36.05 1.98 15.03
CA GLY A 197 -35.35 3.19 15.52
C GLY A 197 -33.83 3.10 15.46
N PRO A 198 -33.19 2.05 15.98
CA PRO A 198 -31.74 1.88 15.88
C PRO A 198 -31.25 1.84 14.42
N ILE A 199 -31.96 1.11 13.55
CA ILE A 199 -31.62 0.99 12.14
C ILE A 199 -31.84 2.32 11.41
N ALA A 200 -32.89 3.07 11.77
CA ALA A 200 -33.14 4.41 11.23
C ALA A 200 -32.05 5.41 11.63
N ALA A 201 -31.54 5.31 12.86
CA ALA A 201 -30.41 6.13 13.31
C ALA A 201 -29.13 5.84 12.50
N GLU A 202 -28.80 4.56 12.30
CA GLU A 202 -27.70 4.16 11.42
C GLU A 202 -27.90 4.60 9.97
N ALA A 203 -29.10 4.45 9.43
CA ALA A 203 -29.43 4.89 8.08
C ALA A 203 -29.25 6.40 7.92
N LEU A 204 -29.69 7.20 8.89
CA LEU A 204 -29.47 8.64 8.94
C LEU A 204 -27.98 8.97 8.99
N ALA A 205 -27.19 8.23 9.76
CA ALA A 205 -25.74 8.42 9.82
C ALA A 205 -25.05 8.11 8.49
N ARG A 206 -25.46 7.05 7.79
CA ARG A 206 -24.96 6.72 6.44
C ARG A 206 -25.35 7.77 5.39
N ILE A 207 -26.56 8.33 5.47
CA ILE A 207 -27.00 9.42 4.61
C ILE A 207 -26.15 10.67 4.85
N GLY A 208 -25.91 10.99 6.12
CA GLY A 208 -25.12 12.15 6.51
C GLY A 208 -25.79 13.50 6.20
N GLY A 209 -24.99 14.55 6.26
CA GLY A 209 -25.43 15.90 5.96
C GLY A 209 -26.19 16.59 7.10
N THR A 210 -26.46 17.89 6.91
CA THR A 210 -27.03 18.76 7.98
C THR A 210 -28.40 18.31 8.47
N ASN A 211 -29.24 17.75 7.59
CA ASN A 211 -30.58 17.33 7.98
C ASN A 211 -30.56 16.05 8.82
N ALA A 212 -29.70 15.08 8.47
CA ALA A 212 -29.50 13.88 9.27
C ALA A 212 -28.88 14.23 10.64
N PHE A 213 -27.88 15.11 10.66
CA PHE A 213 -27.34 15.66 11.91
C PHE A 213 -28.46 16.24 12.79
N LYS A 214 -29.29 17.13 12.25
CA LYS A 214 -30.40 17.75 13.00
C LYS A 214 -31.38 16.71 13.54
N ALA A 215 -31.69 15.68 12.76
CA ALA A 215 -32.61 14.62 13.18
C ALA A 215 -32.04 13.82 14.37
N LEU A 216 -30.78 13.40 14.29
CA LEU A 216 -30.11 12.66 15.36
C LEU A 216 -29.90 13.54 16.63
N ALA A 217 -29.46 14.78 16.47
CA ALA A 217 -29.26 15.68 17.58
C ALA A 217 -30.55 16.01 18.33
N GLN A 218 -31.67 16.24 17.62
CA GLN A 218 -32.97 16.45 18.23
C GLN A 218 -33.50 15.18 18.92
N HIS A 219 -33.25 14.02 18.37
CA HIS A 219 -33.59 12.76 19.00
C HIS A 219 -32.78 12.55 20.27
N TRP A 220 -31.45 12.76 20.23
CA TRP A 220 -30.58 12.74 21.40
C TRP A 220 -31.07 13.65 22.52
N LEU A 221 -31.30 14.94 22.23
CA LEU A 221 -31.73 15.92 23.23
C LEU A 221 -33.05 15.59 23.91
N ARG A 222 -33.95 14.92 23.18
CA ARG A 222 -35.27 14.55 23.71
C ARG A 222 -35.27 13.26 24.52
N PHE A 223 -34.43 12.28 24.15
CA PHE A 223 -34.48 10.91 24.66
C PHE A 223 -33.15 10.43 25.26
N GLN A 224 -32.23 11.32 25.61
CA GLN A 224 -30.86 11.00 26.07
C GLN A 224 -30.76 10.03 27.27
N ASN A 225 -31.84 9.80 28.03
CA ASN A 225 -31.91 8.85 29.14
C ASN A 225 -32.65 7.54 28.77
N GLU A 226 -33.19 7.45 27.57
CA GLU A 226 -34.04 6.33 27.11
C GLU A 226 -33.38 5.58 25.94
N VAL A 227 -32.43 6.21 25.24
CA VAL A 227 -31.74 5.63 24.09
C VAL A 227 -30.41 5.02 24.47
N ASP A 228 -29.91 4.11 23.65
CA ASP A 228 -28.55 3.64 23.73
C ASP A 228 -27.57 4.81 23.46
N THR A 229 -27.02 5.31 24.56
CA THR A 229 -26.15 6.49 24.58
C THR A 229 -24.92 6.29 23.71
N GLU A 230 -24.28 5.12 23.79
CA GLU A 230 -23.05 4.83 23.06
C GLU A 230 -23.30 4.87 21.54
N THR A 231 -24.30 4.15 21.08
CA THR A 231 -24.66 4.11 19.65
C THR A 231 -25.03 5.49 19.12
N ILE A 232 -25.93 6.21 19.78
CA ILE A 232 -26.40 7.51 19.26
C ILE A 232 -25.30 8.57 19.28
N LEU A 233 -24.49 8.65 20.33
CA LEU A 233 -23.34 9.58 20.36
C LEU A 233 -22.32 9.26 19.29
N GLY A 234 -22.01 7.97 19.08
CA GLY A 234 -21.11 7.52 18.02
C GLY A 234 -21.59 7.91 16.61
N LEU A 235 -22.89 7.71 16.34
CA LEU A 235 -23.51 8.10 15.05
C LEU A 235 -23.53 9.62 14.88
N LEU A 236 -23.82 10.37 15.94
CA LEU A 236 -23.81 11.83 15.93
C LEU A 236 -22.41 12.38 15.61
N ALA A 237 -21.38 11.85 16.28
CA ALA A 237 -19.99 12.20 16.00
C ALA A 237 -19.63 11.91 14.52
N HIS A 238 -19.95 10.72 14.04
CA HIS A 238 -19.69 10.33 12.65
C HIS A 238 -20.33 11.29 11.63
N VAL A 239 -21.58 11.67 11.83
CA VAL A 239 -22.27 12.61 10.93
C VAL A 239 -21.64 14.00 10.98
N LEU A 240 -21.32 14.49 12.18
CA LEU A 240 -20.67 15.79 12.37
C LEU A 240 -19.31 15.87 11.67
N GLU A 241 -18.49 14.83 11.80
CA GLU A 241 -17.19 14.73 11.16
C GLU A 241 -17.25 14.73 9.64
N GLY A 242 -18.33 14.19 9.08
CA GLY A 242 -18.61 14.19 7.63
C GLY A 242 -19.13 15.52 7.08
N LEU A 243 -19.47 16.49 7.92
CA LEU A 243 -19.96 17.79 7.45
C LEU A 243 -18.81 18.65 6.88
N PRO A 244 -19.02 19.30 5.74
CA PRO A 244 -18.00 20.13 5.10
C PRO A 244 -17.74 21.45 5.86
N ARG A 245 -18.66 21.85 6.74
CA ARG A 245 -18.56 23.05 7.60
C ARG A 245 -19.23 22.77 8.94
N HIS A 246 -18.86 23.55 9.96
CA HIS A 246 -19.55 23.52 11.23
C HIS A 246 -21.06 23.79 11.03
N PRO A 247 -21.94 22.96 11.60
CA PRO A 247 -23.38 23.17 11.49
C PRO A 247 -23.82 24.42 12.28
N SER A 248 -25.01 24.92 11.97
CA SER A 248 -25.68 25.90 12.83
C SER A 248 -25.92 25.30 14.20
N THR A 249 -25.74 26.10 15.25
CA THR A 249 -25.98 25.72 16.65
C THR A 249 -27.41 25.16 16.83
N ILE A 250 -27.48 24.07 17.58
CA ILE A 250 -28.73 23.54 18.13
C ILE A 250 -28.68 23.84 19.63
N ASP A 251 -29.71 24.54 20.13
CA ASP A 251 -29.79 24.92 21.53
C ASP A 251 -29.61 23.71 22.45
N ASN A 252 -28.86 23.88 23.52
CA ASN A 252 -28.52 22.87 24.53
C ASN A 252 -27.71 21.64 24.04
N LEU A 253 -27.40 21.49 22.76
CA LEU A 253 -26.66 20.33 22.29
C LEU A 253 -25.22 20.33 22.83
N ARG A 254 -24.55 21.48 22.76
CA ARG A 254 -23.17 21.62 23.27
C ARG A 254 -23.10 21.36 24.78
N GLU A 255 -24.05 21.90 25.56
CA GLU A 255 -24.13 21.67 26.98
C GLU A 255 -24.36 20.17 27.30
N SER A 256 -25.31 19.53 26.65
CA SER A 256 -25.58 18.09 26.80
C SER A 256 -24.37 17.23 26.49
N LEU A 257 -23.62 17.53 25.41
CA LEU A 257 -22.40 16.81 25.04
C LEU A 257 -21.26 17.09 26.04
N SER A 258 -21.16 18.34 26.54
CA SER A 258 -20.14 18.72 27.55
C SER A 258 -20.28 17.92 28.84
N GLN A 259 -21.51 17.67 29.28
CA GLN A 259 -21.79 16.81 30.44
C GLN A 259 -21.24 15.39 30.26
N ARG A 260 -21.28 14.85 29.01
CA ARG A 260 -20.80 13.52 28.68
C ARG A 260 -19.27 13.39 28.61
N LEU A 261 -18.51 14.50 28.65
CA LEU A 261 -17.04 14.45 28.81
C LEU A 261 -16.59 13.88 30.16
N GLY A 262 -17.50 13.72 31.12
CA GLY A 262 -17.26 13.06 32.40
C GLY A 262 -17.92 11.68 32.54
N ASP A 263 -18.45 11.11 31.47
CA ASP A 263 -19.12 9.80 31.47
C ASP A 263 -18.16 8.69 31.92
N GLU A 264 -18.66 7.67 32.62
CA GLU A 264 -17.85 6.51 33.02
C GLU A 264 -17.42 5.66 31.82
N ASN A 265 -18.27 5.57 30.79
CA ASN A 265 -17.97 4.86 29.55
C ASN A 265 -17.02 5.68 28.68
N GLU A 266 -15.89 5.07 28.29
CA GLU A 266 -14.85 5.70 27.47
C GLU A 266 -15.36 6.04 26.06
N SER A 267 -16.12 5.16 25.41
CA SER A 267 -16.73 5.39 24.10
C SER A 267 -17.65 6.60 24.11
N ASN A 268 -18.43 6.79 25.19
CA ASN A 268 -19.30 7.95 25.34
C ASN A 268 -18.49 9.25 25.49
N ARG A 269 -17.42 9.22 26.31
CA ARG A 269 -16.53 10.39 26.47
C ARG A 269 -15.90 10.79 25.13
N GLU A 270 -15.38 9.79 24.39
CA GLU A 270 -14.73 10.02 23.10
C GLU A 270 -15.73 10.56 22.06
N ALA A 271 -16.89 9.93 21.90
CA ALA A 271 -17.91 10.36 20.96
C ALA A 271 -18.41 11.78 21.26
N ALA A 272 -18.59 12.13 22.54
CA ALA A 272 -18.94 13.47 22.95
C ALA A 272 -17.81 14.48 22.63
N ALA A 273 -16.57 14.12 22.90
CA ALA A 273 -15.40 14.95 22.61
C ALA A 273 -15.24 15.21 21.10
N ARG A 274 -15.34 14.17 20.28
CA ARG A 274 -15.33 14.27 18.81
C ARG A 274 -16.47 15.15 18.30
N SER A 275 -17.68 14.96 18.82
CA SER A 275 -18.85 15.78 18.49
C SER A 275 -18.64 17.25 18.81
N LEU A 276 -18.13 17.57 20.00
CA LEU A 276 -17.85 18.95 20.41
C LEU A 276 -16.81 19.64 19.53
N LEU A 277 -15.71 18.93 19.22
CA LEU A 277 -14.68 19.45 18.32
C LEU A 277 -15.22 19.69 16.91
N ALA A 278 -16.06 18.78 16.39
CA ALA A 278 -16.68 18.90 15.07
C ALA A 278 -17.76 20.00 15.00
N LEU A 279 -18.43 20.31 16.11
CA LEU A 279 -19.36 21.44 16.22
C LEU A 279 -18.68 22.81 16.06
N GLY A 280 -17.38 22.90 16.25
CA GLY A 280 -16.61 24.14 16.13
C GLY A 280 -16.11 24.66 17.48
N PRO A 281 -15.53 25.89 17.52
CA PRO A 281 -14.90 26.44 18.71
C PRO A 281 -15.79 26.46 19.96
N GLY A 282 -15.23 26.07 21.12
CA GLY A 282 -15.91 26.05 22.42
C GLY A 282 -14.94 26.04 23.60
N GLU A 283 -15.46 26.31 24.78
CA GLU A 283 -14.68 26.35 26.02
C GLU A 283 -14.14 24.95 26.41
N GLU A 284 -14.80 23.90 25.94
CA GLU A 284 -14.48 22.50 26.21
C GLU A 284 -13.35 21.94 25.34
N ASP A 285 -12.89 22.68 24.33
CA ASP A 285 -11.95 22.21 23.31
C ASP A 285 -10.70 21.54 23.90
N GLN A 286 -10.09 22.13 24.92
CA GLN A 286 -8.88 21.54 25.52
C GLN A 286 -9.16 20.20 26.22
N LYS A 287 -10.31 20.07 26.89
CA LYS A 287 -10.72 18.82 27.53
C LYS A 287 -11.05 17.76 26.48
N ALA A 288 -11.78 18.16 25.45
CA ALA A 288 -12.12 17.28 24.33
C ALA A 288 -10.87 16.79 23.58
N LEU A 289 -9.92 17.68 23.29
CA LEU A 289 -8.65 17.33 22.63
C LEU A 289 -7.84 16.30 23.43
N ARG A 290 -7.79 16.43 24.77
CA ARG A 290 -7.09 15.45 25.60
C ARG A 290 -7.74 14.07 25.54
N ILE A 291 -9.07 14.01 25.55
CA ILE A 291 -9.80 12.74 25.45
C ILE A 291 -9.50 12.07 24.10
N VAL A 292 -9.64 12.82 23.01
CA VAL A 292 -9.35 12.28 21.66
C VAL A 292 -7.87 11.91 21.51
N ALA A 293 -6.94 12.66 22.11
CA ALA A 293 -5.51 12.33 22.08
C ALA A 293 -5.20 11.02 22.81
N ASN A 294 -5.86 10.73 23.91
CA ASN A 294 -5.67 9.47 24.63
C ASN A 294 -6.12 8.26 23.81
N SER A 295 -7.24 8.38 23.09
CA SER A 295 -7.76 7.29 22.25
C SER A 295 -6.98 7.11 20.92
N HIS A 296 -6.20 8.12 20.50
CA HIS A 296 -5.47 8.15 19.23
C HIS A 296 -3.97 8.38 19.42
N SER A 297 -3.40 7.99 20.56
CA SER A 297 -2.00 8.27 20.92
C SER A 297 -0.96 7.72 19.96
N GLU A 298 -1.29 6.65 19.22
CA GLU A 298 -0.37 5.99 18.27
C GLU A 298 -0.60 6.40 16.80
N THR A 299 -1.54 7.30 16.51
CA THR A 299 -1.90 7.63 15.13
C THR A 299 -1.28 8.94 14.65
N THR A 300 -0.58 8.89 13.51
CA THR A 300 -0.12 10.05 12.75
C THR A 300 -1.20 10.64 11.82
N VAL A 301 -2.45 10.14 11.90
CA VAL A 301 -3.57 10.58 11.08
C VAL A 301 -4.37 11.66 11.81
N LEU A 302 -4.72 12.72 11.09
CA LEU A 302 -5.56 13.79 11.62
C LEU A 302 -6.98 13.27 11.89
N PRO A 303 -7.48 13.31 13.14
CA PRO A 303 -8.86 12.95 13.45
C PRO A 303 -9.88 13.76 12.64
N ALA A 304 -10.94 13.10 12.19
CA ALA A 304 -11.93 13.72 11.32
C ALA A 304 -12.62 14.94 11.97
N CYS A 305 -12.84 14.90 13.29
CA CYS A 305 -13.41 16.01 14.07
C CYS A 305 -12.58 17.31 14.02
N LEU A 306 -11.29 17.20 13.68
CA LEU A 306 -10.38 18.35 13.56
C LEU A 306 -10.28 18.93 12.17
N HIS A 307 -10.84 18.28 11.12
CA HIS A 307 -10.64 18.66 9.72
C HIS A 307 -10.97 20.14 9.40
N ASN A 308 -11.90 20.74 10.11
CA ASN A 308 -12.33 22.14 9.91
C ASN A 308 -11.82 23.10 11.00
N ARG A 309 -11.00 22.63 11.94
CA ARG A 309 -10.57 23.36 13.15
C ARG A 309 -9.27 24.13 12.93
N LYS A 310 -9.26 25.01 11.92
CA LYS A 310 -8.12 25.91 11.65
C LYS A 310 -7.77 26.85 12.81
N ASP A 311 -8.73 27.13 13.68
CA ASP A 311 -8.58 27.93 14.89
C ASP A 311 -7.66 27.28 15.94
N LEU A 312 -7.56 25.94 15.94
CA LEU A 312 -6.74 25.19 16.88
C LEU A 312 -5.28 25.00 16.44
N ILE A 313 -4.90 25.39 15.21
CA ILE A 313 -3.55 25.13 14.67
C ILE A 313 -2.45 25.60 15.63
N GLY A 314 -2.52 26.85 16.08
CA GLY A 314 -1.50 27.42 16.97
C GLY A 314 -1.43 26.70 18.31
N TYR A 315 -2.57 26.38 18.90
CA TYR A 315 -2.64 25.62 20.15
C TYR A 315 -2.00 24.23 20.00
N LEU A 316 -2.38 23.47 18.95
CA LEU A 316 -1.92 22.12 18.71
C LEU A 316 -0.41 22.04 18.42
N ILE A 317 0.12 22.96 17.61
CA ILE A 317 1.57 23.06 17.34
C ILE A 317 2.35 23.32 18.65
N GLY A 318 1.76 24.01 19.58
CA GLY A 318 2.35 24.32 20.89
C GLY A 318 2.45 23.12 21.84
N GLN A 319 1.77 22.02 21.58
CA GLN A 319 1.80 20.81 22.42
C GLN A 319 3.09 19.99 22.16
N SER A 320 3.30 18.93 22.97
CA SER A 320 4.48 18.06 22.88
C SER A 320 4.17 16.62 22.44
N ASP A 321 2.88 16.25 22.40
CA ASP A 321 2.38 14.91 22.12
C ASP A 321 1.82 14.79 20.67
N VAL A 322 0.99 13.79 20.44
CA VAL A 322 0.29 13.56 19.15
C VAL A 322 -0.48 14.79 18.66
N GLN A 323 -0.93 15.65 19.57
CA GLN A 323 -1.64 16.87 19.19
C GLN A 323 -0.76 17.82 18.36
N ARG A 324 0.55 17.85 18.61
CA ARG A 324 1.51 18.61 17.78
C ARG A 324 1.54 18.10 16.34
N THR A 325 1.51 16.78 16.15
CA THR A 325 1.39 16.15 14.83
C THR A 325 0.12 16.64 14.11
N TRP A 326 -1.01 16.64 14.79
CA TRP A 326 -2.27 17.16 14.24
C TRP A 326 -2.20 18.65 13.89
N GLY A 327 -1.50 19.43 14.71
CA GLY A 327 -1.24 20.85 14.44
C GLY A 327 -0.49 21.05 13.13
N PHE A 328 0.55 20.28 12.86
CA PHE A 328 1.28 20.33 11.60
C PHE A 328 0.47 19.82 10.40
N LEU A 329 -0.33 18.78 10.57
CA LEU A 329 -1.23 18.29 9.52
C LEU A 329 -2.28 19.35 9.15
N LEU A 330 -2.83 20.05 10.13
CA LEU A 330 -3.73 21.18 9.88
C LEU A 330 -3.02 22.36 9.25
N ALA A 331 -1.79 22.67 9.67
CA ALA A 331 -0.98 23.73 9.07
C ALA A 331 -0.70 23.45 7.59
N ALA A 332 -0.40 22.20 7.23
CA ALA A 332 -0.25 21.78 5.84
C ALA A 332 -1.54 21.93 5.02
N ARG A 333 -2.70 21.76 5.66
CA ARG A 333 -4.02 21.92 5.04
C ARG A 333 -4.46 23.38 4.94
N TYR A 334 -4.12 24.18 5.94
CA TYR A 334 -4.54 25.59 6.06
C TYR A 334 -3.33 26.53 6.24
N PRO A 335 -2.39 26.62 5.28
CA PRO A 335 -1.16 27.38 5.47
C PRO A 335 -1.40 28.88 5.72
N LYS A 336 -2.45 29.47 5.13
CA LYS A 336 -2.82 30.87 5.34
C LYS A 336 -3.39 31.16 6.74
N ALA A 337 -3.88 30.18 7.44
CA ALA A 337 -4.43 30.32 8.80
C ALA A 337 -3.41 29.93 9.89
N THR A 338 -2.22 29.50 9.50
CA THR A 338 -1.19 29.02 10.44
C THR A 338 -0.40 30.21 10.99
N PRO A 339 -0.32 30.36 12.32
CA PRO A 339 0.47 31.43 12.94
C PRO A 339 1.97 31.10 12.87
N SER A 340 2.75 31.91 12.14
CA SER A 340 4.20 31.72 11.97
C SER A 340 4.95 31.68 13.28
N SER A 341 4.55 32.48 14.27
CA SER A 341 5.18 32.54 15.59
C SER A 341 5.16 31.19 16.33
N GLU A 342 4.07 30.44 16.22
CA GLU A 342 3.97 29.13 16.87
C GLU A 342 4.80 28.07 16.14
N VAL A 343 4.89 28.15 14.84
CA VAL A 343 5.78 27.29 14.03
C VAL A 343 7.25 27.55 14.38
N VAL A 344 7.64 28.81 14.49
CA VAL A 344 9.01 29.21 14.90
C VAL A 344 9.36 28.66 16.28
N LYS A 345 8.45 28.80 17.25
CA LYS A 345 8.63 28.23 18.59
C LYS A 345 8.73 26.69 18.56
N ALA A 346 7.96 26.07 17.69
CA ALA A 346 7.98 24.62 17.53
C ALA A 346 9.30 24.14 16.91
N LEU A 347 9.84 24.83 15.91
CA LEU A 347 11.14 24.55 15.32
C LEU A 347 12.29 24.65 16.33
N ALA A 348 12.15 25.46 17.37
CA ALA A 348 13.15 25.59 18.43
C ALA A 348 13.15 24.43 19.45
N ARG A 349 12.15 23.54 19.42
CA ARG A 349 11.99 22.43 20.38
C ARG A 349 12.43 21.09 19.76
N PRO A 350 12.82 20.09 20.59
CA PRO A 350 13.01 18.73 20.10
C PRO A 350 11.76 18.21 19.39
N THR A 351 11.97 17.49 18.28
CA THR A 351 10.89 16.90 17.48
C THR A 351 10.96 15.39 17.62
N LEU A 352 9.83 14.75 17.94
CA LEU A 352 9.72 13.28 17.95
C LEU A 352 9.68 12.76 16.51
N ASP A 353 10.17 11.55 16.26
CA ASP A 353 10.23 10.96 14.93
C ASP A 353 8.86 10.96 14.22
N GLU A 354 7.79 10.68 14.95
CA GLU A 354 6.42 10.68 14.45
C GLU A 354 5.91 12.05 13.99
N GLN A 355 6.49 13.13 14.53
CA GLN A 355 6.12 14.51 14.23
C GLN A 355 6.90 15.08 13.03
N TYR A 356 8.00 14.42 12.67
CA TYR A 356 8.98 14.97 11.74
C TYR A 356 8.39 15.16 10.34
N GLU A 357 7.84 14.11 9.74
CA GLU A 357 7.27 14.20 8.40
C GLU A 357 6.05 15.14 8.29
N PRO A 358 5.05 15.12 9.20
CA PRO A 358 3.98 16.13 9.23
C PRO A 358 4.49 17.56 9.31
N MET A 359 5.54 17.81 10.10
CA MET A 359 6.18 19.12 10.21
C MET A 359 6.81 19.54 8.88
N LEU A 360 7.59 18.68 8.21
CA LEU A 360 8.21 18.97 6.93
C LEU A 360 7.15 19.33 5.87
N ARG A 361 6.08 18.53 5.77
CA ARG A 361 4.95 18.79 4.85
C ARG A 361 4.27 20.13 5.11
N ALA A 362 4.17 20.56 6.37
CA ALA A 362 3.63 21.86 6.70
C ALA A 362 4.57 22.99 6.24
N LEU A 363 5.88 22.86 6.55
CA LEU A 363 6.90 23.83 6.21
C LEU A 363 7.06 24.03 4.69
N GLU A 364 6.86 23.00 3.88
CA GLU A 364 6.83 23.13 2.41
C GLU A 364 5.77 24.12 1.90
N LYS A 365 4.67 24.25 2.61
CA LYS A 365 3.54 25.12 2.22
C LYS A 365 3.55 26.49 2.87
N LEU A 366 4.26 26.63 3.97
CA LEU A 366 4.36 27.88 4.72
C LEU A 366 5.43 28.80 4.11
N ARG A 367 5.05 30.02 3.76
CA ARG A 367 5.90 31.01 3.08
C ARG A 367 6.06 32.25 3.94
N SER A 368 6.66 32.10 5.12
CA SER A 368 6.95 33.24 6.03
C SER A 368 8.45 33.46 6.17
N PRO A 369 8.94 34.71 6.09
CA PRO A 369 10.34 35.02 6.36
C PRO A 369 10.80 34.58 7.75
N GLU A 370 9.92 34.68 8.76
CA GLU A 370 10.22 34.28 10.14
C GLU A 370 10.48 32.77 10.24
N ILE A 371 9.71 31.96 9.50
CA ILE A 371 9.91 30.52 9.42
C ILE A 371 11.21 30.21 8.67
N GLY A 372 11.49 30.92 7.58
CA GLY A 372 12.74 30.78 6.85
C GLY A 372 13.96 31.06 7.73
N ALA A 373 13.94 32.10 8.55
CA ALA A 373 15.01 32.38 9.50
C ALA A 373 15.17 31.28 10.57
N ALA A 374 14.05 30.78 11.12
CA ALA A 374 14.05 29.72 12.12
C ALA A 374 14.54 28.36 11.56
N LEU A 375 14.39 28.12 10.26
CA LEU A 375 14.86 26.90 9.57
C LEU A 375 16.38 26.75 9.61
N LEU A 376 17.15 27.85 9.56
CA LEU A 376 18.61 27.80 9.70
C LEU A 376 19.00 27.22 11.06
N GLY A 377 18.44 27.78 12.14
CA GLY A 377 18.71 27.27 13.49
C GLY A 377 18.19 25.84 13.71
N PHE A 378 17.12 25.45 13.02
CA PHE A 378 16.62 24.06 13.04
C PHE A 378 17.62 23.12 12.35
N TYR A 379 18.05 23.45 11.13
CA TYR A 379 19.01 22.68 10.34
C TYR A 379 20.34 22.46 11.09
N LEU A 380 20.88 23.51 11.74
CA LEU A 380 22.14 23.42 12.48
C LEU A 380 22.05 22.49 13.72
N ARG A 381 20.87 22.29 14.28
CA ARG A 381 20.66 21.37 15.41
C ARG A 381 20.42 19.93 14.99
N LEU A 382 20.16 19.65 13.71
CA LEU A 382 19.95 18.29 13.22
C LEU A 382 21.28 17.52 13.18
N PRO A 383 21.26 16.22 13.51
CA PRO A 383 22.35 15.32 13.20
C PRO A 383 22.65 15.34 11.69
N GLU A 384 23.93 15.21 11.31
CA GLU A 384 24.35 15.25 9.91
C GLU A 384 23.55 14.29 9.02
N GLU A 385 23.28 13.07 9.51
CA GLU A 385 22.51 12.02 8.83
C GLU A 385 21.07 12.43 8.48
N GLN A 386 20.49 13.38 9.22
CA GLN A 386 19.11 13.84 9.02
C GLN A 386 19.03 15.14 8.21
N ARG A 387 20.13 15.85 7.99
CA ARG A 387 20.14 17.15 7.30
C ARG A 387 19.62 17.06 5.87
N ALA A 388 19.97 16.00 5.15
CA ALA A 388 19.53 15.79 3.77
C ALA A 388 17.98 15.80 3.62
N THR A 389 17.24 15.35 4.62
CA THR A 389 15.76 15.35 4.60
C THR A 389 15.14 16.73 4.55
N VAL A 390 15.88 17.77 4.98
CA VAL A 390 15.41 19.17 5.04
C VAL A 390 15.86 20.00 3.84
N HIS A 391 16.79 19.50 3.01
CA HIS A 391 17.32 20.23 1.86
C HIS A 391 16.24 20.77 0.91
N PRO A 392 15.16 20.03 0.57
CA PRO A 392 14.07 20.56 -0.24
C PRO A 392 13.43 21.82 0.37
N LEU A 393 13.29 21.87 1.70
CA LEU A 393 12.72 23.02 2.41
C LEU A 393 13.63 24.24 2.36
N LEU A 394 14.96 24.03 2.47
CA LEU A 394 15.93 25.14 2.37
C LEU A 394 15.81 25.82 1.02
N ARG A 395 15.68 25.07 -0.07
CA ARG A 395 15.46 25.61 -1.43
C ARG A 395 14.16 26.42 -1.54
N VAL A 396 13.11 25.99 -0.87
CA VAL A 396 11.82 26.70 -0.81
C VAL A 396 11.94 28.06 -0.14
N HIS A 397 12.77 28.18 0.89
CA HIS A 397 12.99 29.38 1.69
C HIS A 397 14.28 30.12 1.34
N ARG A 398 14.90 29.81 0.18
CA ARG A 398 16.25 30.24 -0.21
C ARG A 398 16.54 31.74 -0.04
N GLN A 399 15.59 32.64 -0.38
CA GLN A 399 15.81 34.07 -0.31
C GLN A 399 16.05 34.58 1.13
N THR A 400 15.24 34.09 2.06
CA THR A 400 15.37 34.42 3.49
C THR A 400 16.63 33.79 4.06
N LEU A 401 16.88 32.51 3.76
CA LEU A 401 18.02 31.77 4.28
C LEU A 401 19.36 32.33 3.82
N ARG A 402 19.50 32.80 2.57
CA ARG A 402 20.71 33.48 2.11
C ARG A 402 21.02 34.73 2.96
N GLY A 403 19.99 35.51 3.26
CA GLY A 403 20.15 36.70 4.10
C GLY A 403 20.56 36.37 5.54
N GLU A 404 20.01 35.29 6.10
CA GLU A 404 20.37 34.82 7.45
C GLU A 404 21.76 34.16 7.46
N LEU A 405 22.10 33.35 6.48
CA LEU A 405 23.43 32.72 6.34
C LEU A 405 24.54 33.77 6.26
N ALA A 406 24.33 34.85 5.52
CA ALA A 406 25.30 35.94 5.41
C ALA A 406 25.53 36.70 6.74
N ARG A 407 24.54 36.72 7.64
CA ARG A 407 24.62 37.40 8.94
C ARG A 407 25.06 36.49 10.08
N SER A 408 24.92 35.17 9.91
CA SER A 408 25.19 34.21 10.96
C SER A 408 26.70 34.03 11.17
N THR A 409 27.14 34.11 12.43
CA THR A 409 28.50 33.79 12.87
C THR A 409 28.59 32.40 13.50
N GLU A 410 27.46 31.71 13.66
CA GLU A 410 27.37 30.39 14.31
C GLU A 410 27.52 29.24 13.30
N VAL A 411 27.51 29.52 12.01
CA VAL A 411 27.63 28.52 10.94
C VAL A 411 29.11 28.29 10.63
N ASP A 412 29.59 27.08 10.81
CA ASP A 412 30.95 26.67 10.40
C ASP A 412 31.12 26.74 8.89
N ASP A 413 32.38 26.80 8.43
CA ASP A 413 32.70 27.01 7.02
C ASP A 413 32.25 25.85 6.14
N SER A 414 32.34 24.59 6.62
CA SER A 414 31.85 23.39 5.90
C SER A 414 30.33 23.47 5.66
N THR A 415 29.56 23.70 6.72
CA THR A 415 28.09 23.87 6.63
C THR A 415 27.71 25.08 5.75
N ARG A 416 28.50 26.13 5.77
CA ARG A 416 28.27 27.33 4.94
C ARG A 416 28.39 27.01 3.45
N VAL A 417 29.38 26.20 3.06
CA VAL A 417 29.55 25.74 1.67
C VAL A 417 28.35 24.91 1.23
N VAL A 418 27.93 23.95 2.04
CA VAL A 418 26.75 23.09 1.75
C VAL A 418 25.49 23.95 1.58
N LEU A 419 25.23 24.84 2.51
CA LEU A 419 24.06 25.73 2.44
C LEU A 419 24.15 26.68 1.25
N GLY A 420 25.32 27.23 0.93
CA GLY A 420 25.55 28.07 -0.24
C GLY A 420 25.18 27.34 -1.52
N ALA A 421 25.69 26.13 -1.71
CA ALA A 421 25.36 25.28 -2.86
C ALA A 421 23.86 24.97 -2.95
N LEU A 422 23.23 24.56 -1.86
CA LEU A 422 21.79 24.27 -1.80
C LEU A 422 20.91 25.49 -2.09
N LEU A 423 21.39 26.68 -1.70
CA LEU A 423 20.69 27.94 -1.90
C LEU A 423 21.01 28.60 -3.26
N GLY A 424 21.83 27.97 -4.08
CA GLY A 424 22.05 28.31 -5.49
C GLY A 424 23.33 29.07 -5.78
N ASP A 425 24.42 28.83 -5.01
CA ASP A 425 25.77 29.23 -5.42
C ASP A 425 26.18 28.40 -6.64
N GLY A 426 26.93 29.02 -7.54
CA GLY A 426 27.39 28.35 -8.75
C GLY A 426 28.54 27.34 -8.48
N PRO A 427 28.80 26.38 -9.41
CA PRO A 427 29.85 25.36 -9.23
C PRO A 427 31.23 25.98 -8.96
N GLU A 428 31.60 27.08 -9.64
CA GLU A 428 32.86 27.76 -9.44
C GLU A 428 32.97 28.38 -8.03
N GLU A 429 31.88 28.93 -7.52
CA GLU A 429 31.78 29.53 -6.19
C GLU A 429 31.89 28.45 -5.10
N VAL A 430 31.19 27.34 -5.30
CA VAL A 430 31.26 26.15 -4.42
C VAL A 430 32.69 25.58 -4.43
N ALA A 431 33.32 25.40 -5.59
CA ALA A 431 34.68 24.90 -5.71
C ALA A 431 35.71 25.82 -4.99
N ASN A 432 35.55 27.15 -5.13
CA ASN A 432 36.42 28.13 -4.47
C ASN A 432 36.27 28.06 -2.93
N HIS A 433 35.05 27.93 -2.44
CA HIS A 433 34.80 27.80 -1.01
C HIS A 433 35.36 26.47 -0.47
N LEU A 434 35.15 25.34 -1.18
CA LEU A 434 35.75 24.06 -0.83
C LEU A 434 37.29 24.11 -0.79
N ALA A 435 37.92 24.82 -1.71
CA ALA A 435 39.38 24.97 -1.72
C ALA A 435 39.95 25.72 -0.48
N GLY A 436 39.12 26.55 0.18
CA GLY A 436 39.46 27.22 1.43
C GLY A 436 39.36 26.34 2.70
N LEU A 437 38.71 25.19 2.61
CA LEU A 437 38.50 24.26 3.74
C LEU A 437 39.72 23.32 3.89
N ASP A 438 39.87 22.71 5.06
CA ASP A 438 40.78 21.60 5.23
C ASP A 438 40.23 20.30 4.58
N ALA A 439 41.07 19.26 4.50
CA ALA A 439 40.72 18.01 3.79
C ALA A 439 39.51 17.29 4.40
N GLU A 440 39.36 17.30 5.71
CA GLU A 440 38.24 16.65 6.42
C GLU A 440 36.93 17.41 6.20
N GLU A 441 36.96 18.72 6.30
CA GLU A 441 35.80 19.60 6.06
C GLU A 441 35.33 19.52 4.61
N ARG A 442 36.28 19.45 3.63
CA ARG A 442 35.93 19.26 2.21
C ARG A 442 35.17 17.97 1.96
N VAL A 443 35.69 16.85 2.50
CA VAL A 443 35.03 15.54 2.35
C VAL A 443 33.66 15.54 3.05
N ARG A 444 33.55 16.15 4.22
CA ARG A 444 32.27 16.28 4.93
C ARG A 444 31.24 17.06 4.10
N SER A 445 31.61 18.20 3.57
CA SER A 445 30.75 19.04 2.72
C SER A 445 30.30 18.31 1.46
N LEU A 446 31.21 17.61 0.78
CA LEU A 446 30.90 16.83 -0.42
C LEU A 446 29.99 15.64 -0.13
N ASN A 447 30.20 14.93 0.97
CA ASN A 447 29.34 13.82 1.37
C ASN A 447 27.90 14.28 1.66
N GLU A 448 27.72 15.43 2.28
CA GLU A 448 26.39 15.99 2.52
C GLU A 448 25.70 16.42 1.21
N LEU A 449 26.47 16.80 0.18
CA LEU A 449 25.96 17.16 -1.14
C LEU A 449 25.73 15.94 -2.07
N LEU A 450 26.14 14.72 -1.71
CA LEU A 450 25.96 13.53 -2.56
C LEU A 450 24.50 13.22 -2.93
N GLU A 451 23.53 13.63 -2.11
CA GLU A 451 22.10 13.52 -2.43
C GLU A 451 21.63 14.53 -3.52
N HIS A 452 22.52 15.42 -3.95
CA HIS A 452 22.27 16.49 -4.92
C HIS A 452 23.29 16.43 -6.05
N GLU A 453 23.29 15.35 -6.80
CA GLU A 453 24.24 15.05 -7.87
C GLU A 453 24.37 16.20 -8.89
N GLU A 454 23.27 16.94 -9.10
CA GLU A 454 23.26 18.10 -9.99
C GLU A 454 24.18 19.24 -9.55
N LEU A 455 24.45 19.37 -8.24
CA LEU A 455 25.35 20.40 -7.70
C LEU A 455 26.83 19.98 -7.79
N LEU A 456 27.11 18.69 -7.97
CA LEU A 456 28.44 18.13 -8.01
C LEU A 456 28.97 17.93 -9.43
N ARG A 457 28.12 18.05 -10.45
CA ARG A 457 28.46 17.71 -11.84
C ARG A 457 29.61 18.52 -12.40
N ASP A 458 29.61 19.82 -12.15
CA ASP A 458 30.53 20.77 -12.77
C ASP A 458 31.71 21.11 -11.84
N LEU A 459 31.91 20.35 -10.76
CA LEU A 459 33.07 20.49 -9.89
C LEU A 459 34.34 19.93 -10.56
N PRO A 460 35.55 20.45 -10.24
CA PRO A 460 36.80 20.07 -10.89
C PRO A 460 37.38 18.74 -10.36
N TRP A 461 36.58 17.65 -10.44
CA TRP A 461 36.92 16.33 -9.89
C TRP A 461 38.27 15.77 -10.37
N GLU A 462 38.55 15.89 -11.67
CA GLU A 462 39.82 15.36 -12.23
C GLU A 462 41.00 16.03 -11.58
N SER A 463 41.00 17.35 -11.46
CA SER A 463 42.05 18.10 -10.81
C SER A 463 42.24 17.75 -9.34
N TRP A 464 41.12 17.51 -8.63
CA TRP A 464 41.18 17.08 -7.22
C TRP A 464 41.69 15.64 -7.06
N LEU A 465 41.33 14.75 -7.95
CA LEU A 465 41.82 13.37 -7.96
C LEU A 465 43.29 13.27 -8.31
N GLU A 466 43.81 14.20 -9.13
CA GLU A 466 45.24 14.30 -9.42
C GLU A 466 46.03 14.88 -8.24
N SER A 467 45.51 15.90 -7.57
CA SER A 467 46.21 16.61 -6.49
C SER A 467 46.14 15.87 -5.15
N GLU A 468 44.98 15.36 -4.78
CA GLU A 468 44.69 14.76 -3.48
C GLU A 468 43.85 13.46 -3.60
N PRO A 469 44.36 12.40 -4.29
CA PRO A 469 43.61 11.18 -4.61
C PRO A 469 43.10 10.43 -3.39
N VAL A 470 43.83 10.46 -2.27
CA VAL A 470 43.42 9.77 -1.03
C VAL A 470 42.24 10.47 -0.35
N VAL A 471 42.15 11.79 -0.47
CA VAL A 471 41.09 12.59 0.15
C VAL A 471 39.82 12.52 -0.68
N PHE A 472 39.90 12.80 -1.97
CA PHE A 472 38.74 12.91 -2.83
C PHE A 472 38.31 11.58 -3.47
N GLY A 473 39.22 10.59 -3.55
CA GLY A 473 38.93 9.31 -4.19
C GLY A 473 37.65 8.64 -3.72
N PRO A 474 37.44 8.42 -2.41
CA PRO A 474 36.23 7.76 -1.91
C PRO A 474 34.94 8.51 -2.25
N VAL A 475 34.90 9.83 -2.06
CA VAL A 475 33.67 10.63 -2.34
C VAL A 475 33.43 10.77 -3.83
N ALA A 476 34.47 10.94 -4.65
CA ALA A 476 34.35 10.97 -6.11
C ALA A 476 33.86 9.62 -6.67
N ALA A 477 34.32 8.51 -6.11
CA ALA A 477 33.86 7.17 -6.47
C ALA A 477 32.38 6.97 -6.16
N GLU A 478 31.92 7.37 -4.98
CA GLU A 478 30.51 7.32 -4.58
C GLU A 478 29.66 8.22 -5.49
N TYR A 479 30.10 9.44 -5.75
CA TYR A 479 29.43 10.35 -6.69
C TYR A 479 29.33 9.73 -8.09
N ALA A 480 30.45 9.24 -8.63
CA ALA A 480 30.49 8.66 -9.97
C ALA A 480 29.58 7.43 -10.11
N SER A 481 29.53 6.57 -9.08
CA SER A 481 28.67 5.40 -9.06
C SER A 481 27.19 5.77 -9.01
N ARG A 482 26.80 6.76 -8.21
CA ARG A 482 25.42 7.23 -8.11
C ARG A 482 24.95 7.96 -9.37
N ALA A 483 25.72 8.92 -9.82
CA ALA A 483 25.39 9.77 -10.95
C ALA A 483 25.69 9.13 -12.32
N GLY A 484 26.39 8.00 -12.36
CA GLY A 484 26.79 7.32 -13.59
C GLY A 484 27.85 8.09 -14.41
N VAL A 485 28.71 8.87 -13.75
CA VAL A 485 29.71 9.76 -14.38
C VAL A 485 30.91 8.95 -14.84
N ARG A 486 30.91 8.56 -16.13
CA ARG A 486 31.95 7.72 -16.73
C ARG A 486 33.24 8.44 -17.03
N GLU A 487 33.19 9.75 -17.14
CA GLU A 487 34.34 10.61 -17.42
C GLU A 487 35.45 10.42 -16.38
N LEU A 488 35.11 10.16 -15.13
CA LEU A 488 36.06 9.92 -14.04
C LEU A 488 36.72 8.53 -14.04
N ALA A 489 36.25 7.62 -14.89
CA ALA A 489 36.82 6.24 -14.93
C ALA A 489 38.33 6.21 -15.26
N ALA A 490 38.82 7.14 -16.10
CA ALA A 490 40.23 7.25 -16.43
C ALA A 490 41.08 7.59 -15.19
N SER A 491 40.64 8.53 -14.36
CA SER A 491 41.30 8.89 -13.11
C SER A 491 41.32 7.73 -12.13
N PHE A 492 40.18 6.99 -12.03
CA PHE A 492 40.11 5.80 -11.16
C PHE A 492 41.04 4.67 -11.63
N ARG A 493 41.21 4.47 -12.96
CA ARG A 493 42.20 3.50 -13.49
C ARG A 493 43.61 3.86 -13.04
N GLY A 494 44.04 5.13 -13.20
CA GLY A 494 45.34 5.59 -12.74
C GLY A 494 45.53 5.43 -11.23
N MET A 495 44.49 5.56 -10.44
CA MET A 495 44.55 5.31 -9.00
C MET A 495 44.66 3.81 -8.70
N ILE A 496 43.96 2.93 -9.43
CA ILE A 496 44.08 1.45 -9.28
C ILE A 496 45.48 0.98 -9.63
N GLU A 497 46.12 1.51 -10.67
CA GLU A 497 47.50 1.19 -11.06
C GLU A 497 48.49 1.51 -9.94
N ASN A 498 48.27 2.61 -9.20
CA ASN A 498 49.10 2.96 -8.07
C ASN A 498 48.80 2.12 -6.81
N LYS A 499 47.49 1.91 -6.53
CA LYS A 499 47.02 1.11 -5.41
C LYS A 499 45.59 0.61 -5.68
N ALA A 500 45.42 -0.68 -5.73
CA ALA A 500 44.14 -1.34 -5.99
C ALA A 500 43.22 -1.31 -4.76
N GLU A 501 42.63 -0.17 -4.46
CA GLU A 501 41.67 -0.02 -3.35
C GLU A 501 40.31 -0.64 -3.71
N PRO A 502 39.60 -1.30 -2.77
CA PRO A 502 38.34 -2.00 -2.99
C PRO A 502 37.25 -1.13 -3.60
N TYR A 503 37.11 0.14 -3.16
CA TYR A 503 36.08 1.06 -3.65
C TYR A 503 36.32 1.43 -5.12
N LEU A 504 37.57 1.60 -5.56
CA LEU A 504 37.91 1.93 -6.95
C LEU A 504 37.54 0.78 -7.90
N ILE A 505 37.90 -0.47 -7.52
CA ILE A 505 37.54 -1.67 -8.29
C ILE A 505 36.02 -1.78 -8.47
N ARG A 506 35.28 -1.54 -7.39
CA ARG A 506 33.82 -1.55 -7.44
C ARG A 506 33.29 -0.48 -8.37
N THR A 507 33.79 0.75 -8.25
CA THR A 507 33.33 1.90 -9.03
C THR A 507 33.53 1.70 -10.53
N VAL A 508 34.69 1.27 -10.99
CA VAL A 508 34.93 1.00 -12.42
C VAL A 508 34.03 -0.12 -12.93
N GLY A 509 33.69 -1.10 -12.08
CA GLY A 509 32.73 -2.15 -12.36
C GLY A 509 31.30 -1.60 -12.50
N GLU A 510 30.87 -0.70 -11.63
CA GLU A 510 29.55 -0.06 -11.64
C GLU A 510 29.38 0.88 -12.82
N LEU A 511 30.42 1.61 -13.18
CA LEU A 511 30.45 2.47 -14.36
C LEU A 511 30.46 1.67 -15.69
N GLY A 512 30.77 0.37 -15.63
CA GLY A 512 30.87 -0.49 -16.82
C GLY A 512 32.05 -0.10 -17.70
N ASP A 513 33.15 0.35 -17.09
CA ASP A 513 34.33 0.84 -17.80
C ASP A 513 35.11 -0.29 -18.45
N ARG A 514 34.99 -0.42 -19.77
CA ARG A 514 35.67 -1.49 -20.53
C ARG A 514 37.16 -1.35 -20.57
N ASP A 515 37.67 -0.15 -20.52
CA ASP A 515 39.11 0.09 -20.56
C ASP A 515 39.83 -0.32 -19.25
N SER A 516 39.03 -0.56 -18.19
CA SER A 516 39.57 -1.15 -16.93
C SER A 516 39.74 -2.67 -17.00
N VAL A 517 39.19 -3.37 -18.00
CA VAL A 517 39.24 -4.84 -18.05
C VAL A 517 40.67 -5.39 -18.07
N PRO A 518 41.62 -4.92 -18.92
CA PRO A 518 42.99 -5.43 -18.91
C PRO A 518 43.65 -5.26 -17.56
N LEU A 519 43.42 -4.10 -16.90
CA LEU A 519 43.98 -3.82 -15.58
C LEU A 519 43.42 -4.77 -14.51
N LEU A 520 42.10 -4.97 -14.51
CA LEU A 520 41.44 -5.87 -13.56
C LEU A 520 41.84 -7.32 -13.76
N VAL A 521 42.01 -7.76 -15.01
CA VAL A 521 42.50 -9.11 -15.35
C VAL A 521 43.94 -9.26 -14.87
N GLY A 522 44.80 -8.24 -15.04
CA GLY A 522 46.18 -8.25 -14.55
C GLY A 522 46.30 -8.33 -13.02
N LEU A 523 45.26 -7.91 -12.29
CA LEU A 523 45.19 -8.02 -10.82
C LEU A 523 44.65 -9.38 -10.32
N LEU A 524 44.13 -10.26 -11.21
CA LEU A 524 43.76 -11.61 -10.87
C LEU A 524 45.02 -12.45 -10.65
N GLY A 525 45.38 -12.69 -9.40
CA GLY A 525 46.55 -13.51 -9.04
C GLY A 525 46.23 -15.00 -9.02
N GLU A 526 47.26 -15.82 -8.77
CA GLU A 526 47.15 -17.28 -8.57
C GLU A 526 46.68 -17.68 -7.16
N GLY A 527 46.54 -16.71 -6.23
CA GLY A 527 46.22 -16.93 -4.81
C GLY A 527 44.97 -16.18 -4.32
N GLU A 528 44.57 -16.45 -3.07
CA GLU A 528 43.48 -15.77 -2.39
C GLU A 528 43.86 -14.31 -2.05
N SER A 529 43.44 -13.37 -2.87
CA SER A 529 43.53 -11.93 -2.57
C SER A 529 42.20 -11.42 -2.01
N PRO A 530 42.19 -10.58 -0.96
CA PRO A 530 40.95 -10.03 -0.39
C PRO A 530 40.15 -9.15 -1.37
N ILE A 531 40.77 -8.66 -2.43
CA ILE A 531 40.13 -7.85 -3.46
C ILE A 531 39.62 -8.67 -4.67
N GLU A 532 40.05 -9.95 -4.79
CA GLU A 532 39.68 -10.80 -5.93
C GLU A 532 38.14 -10.96 -6.11
N PRO A 533 37.34 -11.13 -5.05
CA PRO A 533 35.88 -11.17 -5.16
C PRO A 533 35.32 -9.95 -5.86
N LEU A 534 35.84 -8.77 -5.55
CA LEU A 534 35.42 -7.51 -6.16
C LEU A 534 35.85 -7.40 -7.62
N ILE A 535 37.06 -7.89 -7.94
CA ILE A 535 37.57 -7.93 -9.32
C ILE A 535 36.66 -8.81 -10.18
N LEU A 536 36.36 -10.05 -9.74
CA LEU A 536 35.48 -10.97 -10.46
C LEU A 536 34.06 -10.36 -10.65
N GLU A 537 33.54 -9.76 -9.59
CA GLU A 537 32.22 -9.10 -9.67
C GLU A 537 32.23 -7.94 -10.67
N SER A 538 33.27 -7.11 -10.66
CA SER A 538 33.40 -5.96 -11.57
C SER A 538 33.60 -6.42 -13.02
N LEU A 539 34.41 -7.45 -13.27
CA LEU A 539 34.52 -8.06 -14.60
C LEU A 539 33.17 -8.61 -15.10
N GLY A 540 32.36 -9.22 -14.23
CA GLY A 540 31.02 -9.69 -14.55
C GLY A 540 30.04 -8.57 -14.87
N ARG A 541 30.18 -7.40 -14.23
CA ARG A 541 29.36 -6.19 -14.50
C ARG A 541 29.77 -5.50 -15.79
N ILE A 542 31.07 -5.36 -16.03
CA ILE A 542 31.61 -4.74 -17.24
C ILE A 542 31.32 -5.59 -18.47
N GLY A 543 31.55 -6.90 -18.36
CA GLY A 543 31.36 -7.84 -19.46
C GLY A 543 32.38 -7.66 -20.60
N GLY A 544 31.99 -8.07 -21.79
CA GLY A 544 32.86 -8.02 -22.98
C GLY A 544 33.68 -9.30 -23.18
N PRO A 545 34.36 -9.46 -24.34
CA PRO A 545 35.03 -10.70 -24.70
C PRO A 545 36.20 -11.04 -23.75
N GLU A 546 37.02 -10.06 -23.42
CA GLU A 546 38.21 -10.20 -22.57
C GLU A 546 37.82 -10.54 -21.12
N ALA A 547 36.86 -9.80 -20.53
CA ALA A 547 36.37 -10.10 -19.19
C ALA A 547 35.76 -11.51 -19.11
N ARG A 548 34.96 -11.92 -20.12
CA ARG A 548 34.42 -13.28 -20.18
C ARG A 548 35.52 -14.34 -20.30
N ALA A 549 36.55 -14.10 -21.10
CA ALA A 549 37.69 -15.03 -21.23
C ALA A 549 38.35 -15.27 -19.87
N ALA A 550 38.67 -14.22 -19.12
CA ALA A 550 39.24 -14.30 -17.80
C ALA A 550 38.33 -15.00 -16.78
N LEU A 551 37.00 -14.71 -16.84
CA LEU A 551 36.02 -15.37 -15.98
C LEU A 551 35.85 -16.85 -16.31
N ARG A 552 35.88 -17.25 -17.61
CA ARG A 552 35.88 -18.66 -18.05
C ARG A 552 37.11 -19.43 -17.50
N GLU A 553 38.26 -18.83 -17.59
CA GLU A 553 39.50 -19.42 -17.03
C GLU A 553 39.36 -19.64 -15.53
N THR A 554 38.82 -18.64 -14.82
CA THR A 554 38.63 -18.69 -13.36
C THR A 554 37.60 -19.75 -12.94
N THR A 555 36.61 -20.13 -13.79
CA THR A 555 35.68 -21.23 -13.47
C THR A 555 36.37 -22.59 -13.33
N ASN A 556 37.59 -22.76 -13.82
CA ASN A 556 38.41 -23.99 -13.68
C ASN A 556 39.31 -24.00 -12.44
N SER A 557 39.17 -23.01 -11.55
CA SER A 557 40.00 -22.92 -10.31
C SER A 557 39.75 -24.11 -9.39
N ASP A 558 40.80 -24.60 -8.75
CA ASP A 558 40.73 -25.65 -7.72
C ASP A 558 40.15 -25.14 -6.38
N LEU A 559 40.03 -23.83 -6.20
CA LEU A 559 39.46 -23.19 -5.00
C LEU A 559 37.92 -23.05 -5.13
N PRO A 560 37.12 -23.76 -4.28
CA PRO A 560 35.65 -23.77 -4.43
C PRO A 560 34.99 -22.39 -4.35
N GLN A 561 35.50 -21.51 -3.49
CA GLN A 561 34.96 -20.15 -3.36
C GLN A 561 35.24 -19.31 -4.60
N ARG A 562 36.45 -19.38 -5.13
CA ARG A 562 36.87 -18.69 -6.35
C ARG A 562 36.03 -19.15 -7.55
N GLN A 563 35.86 -20.48 -7.67
CA GLN A 563 35.02 -21.09 -8.71
C GLN A 563 33.56 -20.61 -8.63
N ARG A 564 32.96 -20.63 -7.43
CA ARG A 564 31.62 -20.10 -7.20
C ARG A 564 31.48 -18.65 -7.65
N MET A 565 32.44 -17.79 -7.30
CA MET A 565 32.44 -16.37 -7.65
C MET A 565 32.58 -16.16 -9.16
N ALA A 566 33.44 -16.94 -9.81
CA ALA A 566 33.63 -16.89 -11.25
C ALA A 566 32.37 -17.28 -12.01
N PHE A 567 31.69 -18.37 -11.62
CA PHE A 567 30.40 -18.75 -12.20
C PHE A 567 29.32 -17.66 -12.00
N ARG A 568 29.26 -17.06 -10.82
CA ARG A 568 28.36 -15.95 -10.55
C ARG A 568 28.64 -14.74 -11.43
N ALA A 569 29.91 -14.37 -11.55
CA ALA A 569 30.32 -13.23 -12.35
C ALA A 569 30.07 -13.48 -13.84
N LEU A 570 30.46 -14.66 -14.33
CA LEU A 570 30.24 -15.07 -15.72
C LEU A 570 28.74 -15.13 -16.04
N SER A 571 27.88 -15.59 -15.13
CA SER A 571 26.45 -15.66 -15.36
C SER A 571 25.82 -14.30 -15.69
N ARG A 572 26.38 -13.19 -15.21
CA ARG A 572 25.89 -11.83 -15.49
C ARG A 572 26.17 -11.38 -16.92
N CYS A 573 27.30 -11.76 -17.48
CA CYS A 573 27.75 -11.33 -18.81
C CYS A 573 27.79 -12.46 -19.85
N ALA A 574 27.28 -13.66 -19.50
CA ALA A 574 27.26 -14.84 -20.37
C ALA A 574 26.52 -14.60 -21.67
N THR A 575 27.03 -15.19 -22.74
CA THR A 575 26.38 -15.26 -24.06
C THR A 575 26.15 -16.73 -24.40
N GLY A 576 25.47 -17.00 -25.53
CA GLY A 576 25.25 -18.38 -25.99
C GLY A 576 26.52 -19.19 -26.25
N ASP A 577 27.68 -18.55 -26.36
CA ASP A 577 28.99 -19.24 -26.47
C ASP A 577 29.48 -19.81 -25.13
N ASP A 578 28.86 -19.42 -24.03
CA ASP A 578 29.20 -19.88 -22.67
C ASP A 578 28.35 -21.08 -22.25
N ASP A 579 27.32 -21.44 -23.02
CA ASP A 579 26.33 -22.49 -22.68
C ASP A 579 26.99 -23.82 -22.30
N GLU A 580 28.08 -24.21 -22.99
CA GLU A 580 28.76 -25.47 -22.75
C GLU A 580 29.38 -25.54 -21.35
N ILE A 581 29.98 -24.45 -20.87
CA ILE A 581 30.56 -24.34 -19.52
C ILE A 581 29.45 -24.55 -18.47
N PHE A 582 28.30 -23.89 -18.65
CA PHE A 582 27.19 -24.02 -17.71
C PHE A 582 26.50 -25.38 -17.81
N ARG A 583 26.39 -26.01 -19.01
CA ARG A 583 25.88 -27.38 -19.16
C ARG A 583 26.74 -28.38 -18.41
N ASN A 584 28.06 -28.24 -18.49
CA ASN A 584 29.01 -29.13 -17.81
C ASN A 584 28.99 -28.97 -16.28
N ALA A 585 28.63 -27.79 -15.79
CA ALA A 585 28.53 -27.47 -14.37
C ALA A 585 27.17 -27.78 -13.71
N THR A 586 26.22 -28.36 -14.44
CA THR A 586 24.87 -28.71 -13.88
C THR A 586 24.90 -29.74 -12.76
N THR A 587 25.98 -30.51 -12.62
CA THR A 587 26.19 -31.50 -11.56
C THR A 587 27.21 -31.06 -10.51
N HIS A 588 27.58 -29.77 -10.52
CA HIS A 588 28.56 -29.23 -9.58
C HIS A 588 28.10 -29.41 -8.12
N SER A 589 29.06 -29.69 -7.21
CA SER A 589 28.74 -29.91 -5.78
C SER A 589 28.09 -28.69 -5.10
N ASP A 590 28.51 -27.49 -5.50
CA ASP A 590 27.97 -26.24 -4.98
C ASP A 590 26.61 -25.91 -5.66
N TRP A 591 25.56 -25.81 -4.84
CA TRP A 591 24.22 -25.50 -5.32
C TRP A 591 24.10 -24.12 -5.99
N TYR A 592 24.94 -23.16 -5.59
CA TYR A 592 24.91 -21.81 -6.14
C TYR A 592 25.45 -21.79 -7.58
N VAL A 593 26.45 -22.62 -7.88
CA VAL A 593 26.93 -22.84 -9.25
C VAL A 593 25.81 -23.44 -10.09
N ARG A 594 25.11 -24.47 -9.57
CA ARG A 594 23.96 -25.08 -10.27
C ARG A 594 22.79 -24.09 -10.50
N LEU A 595 22.58 -23.17 -9.52
CA LEU A 595 21.60 -22.07 -9.70
C LEU A 595 22.02 -21.14 -10.85
N SER A 596 23.29 -20.75 -10.90
CA SER A 596 23.84 -19.95 -12.02
C SER A 596 23.71 -20.66 -13.36
N CYS A 597 23.85 -22.01 -13.38
CA CYS A 597 23.59 -22.80 -14.58
C CYS A 597 22.13 -22.71 -15.03
N ALA A 598 21.17 -22.85 -14.11
CA ALA A 598 19.75 -22.70 -14.42
C ALA A 598 19.42 -21.31 -15.01
N GLU A 599 20.01 -20.26 -14.45
CA GLU A 599 19.78 -18.88 -14.90
C GLU A 599 20.34 -18.60 -16.31
N VAL A 600 21.55 -19.10 -16.61
CA VAL A 600 22.17 -18.88 -17.92
C VAL A 600 21.50 -19.75 -18.99
N LEU A 601 21.35 -21.04 -18.72
CA LEU A 601 20.75 -21.98 -19.69
C LEU A 601 19.29 -21.63 -19.98
N GLY A 602 18.56 -21.05 -19.02
CA GLY A 602 17.20 -20.56 -19.21
C GLY A 602 17.08 -19.33 -20.11
N ARG A 603 18.12 -18.47 -20.15
CA ARG A 603 18.14 -17.30 -21.05
C ARG A 603 18.30 -17.67 -22.53
N PHE A 604 18.92 -18.81 -22.82
CA PHE A 604 19.24 -19.24 -24.17
C PHE A 604 18.49 -20.55 -24.46
N SER A 605 17.27 -20.49 -24.98
CA SER A 605 16.35 -21.60 -25.21
C SER A 605 16.82 -22.50 -26.38
N ARG A 606 17.94 -23.19 -26.22
CA ARG A 606 18.47 -24.20 -27.18
C ARG A 606 18.06 -25.60 -26.71
N PRO A 607 17.85 -26.57 -27.61
CA PRO A 607 17.45 -27.93 -27.23
C PRO A 607 18.36 -28.58 -26.18
N GLU A 608 19.67 -28.39 -26.29
CA GLU A 608 20.66 -28.93 -25.36
C GLU A 608 20.55 -28.28 -23.98
N ASN A 609 20.19 -26.99 -23.90
CA ASN A 609 19.98 -26.25 -22.68
C ASN A 609 18.69 -26.69 -22.00
N LEU A 610 17.60 -26.94 -22.76
CA LEU A 610 16.35 -27.47 -22.22
C LEU A 610 16.54 -28.84 -21.55
N ALA A 611 17.35 -29.74 -22.17
CA ALA A 611 17.69 -31.01 -21.58
C ALA A 611 18.50 -30.89 -20.28
N ALA A 612 19.36 -29.89 -20.20
CA ALA A 612 20.13 -29.57 -18.97
C ALA A 612 19.22 -28.96 -17.88
N LEU A 613 18.31 -28.08 -18.25
CA LEU A 613 17.31 -27.51 -17.34
C LEU A 613 16.36 -28.57 -16.77
N ALA A 614 15.93 -29.54 -17.61
CA ALA A 614 15.10 -30.66 -17.14
C ALA A 614 15.80 -31.49 -16.05
N ARG A 615 17.14 -31.63 -16.09
CA ARG A 615 17.91 -32.26 -15.02
C ARG A 615 17.96 -31.40 -13.75
N LEU A 616 18.16 -30.09 -13.90
CA LEU A 616 18.16 -29.15 -12.77
C LEU A 616 16.76 -28.96 -12.14
N ALA A 617 15.69 -29.25 -12.87
CA ALA A 617 14.33 -29.26 -12.32
C ALA A 617 14.12 -30.37 -11.27
N ALA A 618 14.98 -31.39 -11.25
CA ALA A 618 15.02 -32.45 -10.23
C ALA A 618 16.14 -32.21 -9.17
N ASP A 619 16.69 -31.01 -9.06
CA ASP A 619 17.75 -30.68 -8.12
C ASP A 619 17.26 -30.83 -6.66
N PRO A 620 18.07 -31.43 -5.76
CA PRO A 620 17.70 -31.59 -4.34
C PRO A 620 17.54 -30.25 -3.61
N VAL A 621 18.08 -29.15 -4.15
CA VAL A 621 17.95 -27.81 -3.57
C VAL A 621 16.75 -27.09 -4.22
N PRO A 622 15.68 -26.80 -3.45
CA PRO A 622 14.42 -26.31 -4.01
C PRO A 622 14.54 -25.04 -4.87
N ILE A 623 15.42 -24.10 -4.51
CA ILE A 623 15.59 -22.86 -5.26
C ILE A 623 16.17 -23.10 -6.66
N VAL A 624 17.04 -24.12 -6.81
CA VAL A 624 17.61 -24.51 -8.10
C VAL A 624 16.53 -25.16 -8.97
N ALA A 625 15.79 -26.11 -8.39
CA ALA A 625 14.70 -26.81 -9.08
C ALA A 625 13.60 -25.83 -9.55
N GLN A 626 13.15 -24.95 -8.68
CA GLN A 626 12.14 -23.94 -9.01
C GLN A 626 12.60 -22.98 -10.11
N ARG A 627 13.86 -22.56 -10.07
CA ARG A 627 14.43 -21.70 -11.11
C ARG A 627 14.48 -22.41 -12.46
N ALA A 628 14.90 -23.66 -12.49
CA ALA A 628 14.92 -24.44 -13.72
C ALA A 628 13.51 -24.67 -14.27
N LEU A 629 12.53 -25.01 -13.43
CA LEU A 629 11.13 -25.17 -13.81
C LEU A 629 10.54 -23.89 -14.40
N SER A 630 10.82 -22.73 -13.80
CA SER A 630 10.30 -21.44 -14.32
C SER A 630 10.71 -21.14 -15.75
N TYR A 631 11.83 -21.67 -16.22
CA TYR A 631 12.29 -21.53 -17.61
C TYR A 631 11.78 -22.62 -18.55
N LEU A 632 11.38 -23.78 -18.03
CA LEU A 632 10.78 -24.85 -18.82
C LEU A 632 9.29 -24.61 -19.07
N GLU A 633 8.63 -23.87 -18.19
CA GLU A 633 7.21 -23.52 -18.26
C GLU A 633 6.95 -22.22 -19.07
N ALA A 634 7.97 -21.40 -19.29
CA ALA A 634 7.90 -20.14 -20.05
C ALA A 634 8.08 -20.36 -21.55
#